data_fcb2badc2b66615f7fa5ece198413e2c
#
_entry.id   fcb2badc2b66615f7fa5ece198413e2c
#
_cell.length_a   1.000
_cell.length_b   1.000
_cell.length_c   1.000
_cell.angle_alpha   90.00
_cell.angle_beta   90.00
_cell.angle_gamma   90.00
#
_symmetry.space_group_name_H-M   'P 1'
#
loop_
_entity.id
_entity.type
_entity.pdbx_description
1 polymer ?
#
loop_
_entity_poly.entity_id
_entity_poly.type
_entity_poly.pdbx_seq_one_letter_code
_entity_poly.pdbx_strand_id
1 'polypeptide(L)'
;MTALETKADAEALINKEGIEYVSVRFTDLIGVQQHFTVPASEFLKDAFTDGMPFDGSSVEGFQAINESDMKLVPDVSTAFIDPFRKHKTLDVAFSIVDPLTDEPYSRDPRQVAGKAEAYLKSTGIADTASFAPEAEFFIFDKVRFENSMQRSFYEVDSIEAPWNSGIDTEDDGTPNIAFKNRVKKGYFPVPPIDHTQDLRDDMVANLQKVGLILERSHHEVAGAGQQEINYRFNSLQHLSLIHI
;
A
#
# COMPACT_ATOMS: atom_id res chain seq x y z
N MET A 1 17.89 -3.32 1.45
CA MET A 1 18.16 -4.43 0.50
C MET A 1 18.70 -3.82 -0.78
N THR A 2 19.63 -4.48 -1.49
CA THR A 2 19.99 -4.07 -2.84
C THR A 2 18.76 -4.28 -3.71
N ALA A 3 18.36 -3.29 -4.50
CA ALA A 3 17.23 -3.42 -5.40
C ALA A 3 17.49 -4.58 -6.39
N LEU A 4 16.48 -5.40 -6.64
CA LEU A 4 16.55 -6.42 -7.66
C LEU A 4 16.40 -5.76 -9.03
N GLU A 5 17.16 -6.20 -10.02
CA GLU A 5 17.11 -5.62 -11.37
C GLU A 5 16.71 -6.63 -12.43
N THR A 6 16.95 -7.91 -12.17
CA THR A 6 16.81 -8.96 -13.16
C THR A 6 16.04 -10.19 -12.66
N LYS A 7 15.61 -11.04 -13.61
CA LYS A 7 15.07 -12.38 -13.29
C LYS A 7 16.03 -13.17 -12.42
N ALA A 8 17.34 -13.12 -12.72
CA ALA A 8 18.35 -13.88 -11.99
C ALA A 8 18.45 -13.44 -10.52
N ASP A 9 18.30 -12.12 -10.26
CA ASP A 9 18.28 -11.59 -8.90
C ASP A 9 17.04 -12.08 -8.12
N ALA A 10 15.88 -12.07 -8.78
CA ALA A 10 14.65 -12.59 -8.19
C ALA A 10 14.74 -14.08 -7.89
N GLU A 11 15.28 -14.88 -8.82
CA GLU A 11 15.50 -16.30 -8.64
C GLU A 11 16.49 -16.59 -7.48
N ALA A 12 17.58 -15.84 -7.41
CA ALA A 12 18.54 -15.96 -6.32
C ALA A 12 17.91 -15.66 -4.95
N LEU A 13 17.08 -14.61 -4.87
CA LEU A 13 16.36 -14.27 -3.64
C LEU A 13 15.34 -15.33 -3.27
N ILE A 14 14.53 -15.82 -4.23
CA ILE A 14 13.53 -16.85 -4.03
C ILE A 14 14.18 -18.11 -3.44
N ASN A 15 15.28 -18.56 -4.05
CA ASN A 15 16.00 -19.75 -3.61
C ASN A 15 16.67 -19.56 -2.23
N LYS A 16 17.33 -18.41 -2.02
CA LYS A 16 18.01 -18.09 -0.76
C LYS A 16 17.06 -18.05 0.43
N GLU A 17 15.93 -17.40 0.26
CA GLU A 17 14.96 -17.16 1.33
C GLU A 17 13.91 -18.27 1.45
N GLY A 18 13.85 -19.21 0.50
CA GLY A 18 12.84 -20.25 0.46
C GLY A 18 11.43 -19.70 0.25
N ILE A 19 11.29 -18.78 -0.70
CA ILE A 19 10.01 -18.16 -1.03
C ILE A 19 9.13 -19.15 -1.78
N GLU A 20 7.91 -19.35 -1.30
CA GLU A 20 6.97 -20.33 -1.84
C GLU A 20 6.05 -19.72 -2.90
N TYR A 21 5.66 -18.45 -2.68
CA TYR A 21 4.67 -17.76 -3.51
C TYR A 21 5.14 -16.38 -3.93
N VAL A 22 4.61 -15.89 -5.04
CA VAL A 22 4.73 -14.51 -5.47
C VAL A 22 3.33 -13.88 -5.51
N SER A 23 3.16 -12.74 -4.85
CA SER A 23 1.98 -11.88 -4.95
C SER A 23 2.18 -10.92 -6.11
N VAL A 24 1.44 -11.13 -7.17
CA VAL A 24 1.40 -10.29 -8.37
C VAL A 24 0.49 -9.10 -8.06
N ARG A 25 1.06 -7.92 -7.87
CA ARG A 25 0.31 -6.72 -7.47
C ARG A 25 0.25 -5.70 -8.59
N PHE A 26 -0.92 -5.12 -8.82
CA PHE A 26 -1.11 -4.00 -9.74
C PHE A 26 -2.16 -3.05 -9.18
N THR A 27 -2.27 -1.85 -9.75
CA THR A 27 -3.19 -0.82 -9.26
C THR A 27 -4.27 -0.56 -10.30
N ASP A 28 -5.54 -0.52 -9.88
CA ASP A 28 -6.65 -0.19 -10.76
C ASP A 28 -6.78 1.33 -11.00
N LEU A 29 -7.73 1.72 -11.86
CA LEU A 29 -7.92 3.13 -12.26
C LEU A 29 -8.26 4.07 -11.09
N ILE A 30 -8.95 3.55 -10.07
CA ILE A 30 -9.36 4.34 -8.89
C ILE A 30 -8.32 4.32 -7.76
N GLY A 31 -7.18 3.65 -7.96
CA GLY A 31 -6.07 3.61 -7.02
C GLY A 31 -6.09 2.46 -6.03
N VAL A 32 -7.00 1.50 -6.18
CA VAL A 32 -7.02 0.30 -5.34
C VAL A 32 -6.00 -0.71 -5.83
N GLN A 33 -5.19 -1.23 -4.90
CA GLN A 33 -4.23 -2.28 -5.21
C GLN A 33 -4.94 -3.62 -5.32
N GLN A 34 -4.80 -4.26 -6.47
CA GLN A 34 -5.32 -5.58 -6.79
C GLN A 34 -4.18 -6.61 -6.74
N HIS A 35 -4.47 -7.87 -6.45
CA HIS A 35 -3.47 -8.92 -6.50
C HIS A 35 -4.05 -10.30 -6.76
N PHE A 36 -3.19 -11.18 -7.24
CA PHE A 36 -3.36 -12.63 -7.16
C PHE A 36 -2.02 -13.28 -6.81
N THR A 37 -2.06 -14.53 -6.39
CA THR A 37 -0.86 -15.23 -5.94
C THR A 37 -0.56 -16.42 -6.87
N VAL A 38 0.71 -16.56 -7.22
CA VAL A 38 1.20 -17.70 -7.99
C VAL A 38 2.32 -18.43 -7.24
N PRO A 39 2.53 -19.73 -7.46
CA PRO A 39 3.74 -20.40 -7.01
C PRO A 39 5.00 -19.71 -7.55
N ALA A 40 6.06 -19.67 -6.77
CA ALA A 40 7.32 -19.03 -7.20
C ALA A 40 7.90 -19.65 -8.48
N SER A 41 7.68 -20.95 -8.70
CA SER A 41 8.07 -21.65 -9.93
C SER A 41 7.36 -21.13 -11.17
N GLU A 42 6.05 -20.85 -11.09
CA GLU A 42 5.29 -20.30 -12.22
C GLU A 42 5.68 -18.85 -12.51
N PHE A 43 5.93 -18.03 -11.47
CA PHE A 43 6.46 -16.70 -11.64
C PHE A 43 7.79 -16.70 -12.40
N LEU A 44 8.74 -17.54 -11.99
CA LEU A 44 10.05 -17.62 -12.64
C LEU A 44 9.98 -18.18 -14.07
N LYS A 45 8.97 -19.01 -14.37
CA LYS A 45 8.78 -19.59 -15.69
C LYS A 45 8.27 -18.55 -16.68
N ASP A 46 7.18 -17.88 -16.38
CA ASP A 46 6.38 -17.16 -17.36
C ASP A 46 6.44 -15.62 -17.24
N ALA A 47 6.61 -15.06 -16.02
CA ALA A 47 6.44 -13.62 -15.79
C ALA A 47 7.42 -12.73 -16.57
N PHE A 48 8.62 -13.20 -16.88
CA PHE A 48 9.67 -12.45 -17.57
C PHE A 48 9.71 -12.63 -19.09
N THR A 49 8.95 -13.56 -19.62
CA THR A 49 8.89 -13.83 -21.07
C THR A 49 7.53 -13.45 -21.63
N ASP A 50 6.49 -14.11 -21.17
CA ASP A 50 5.14 -13.95 -21.68
C ASP A 50 4.30 -12.96 -20.85
N GLY A 51 4.79 -12.62 -19.64
CA GLY A 51 4.03 -11.86 -18.64
C GLY A 51 2.97 -12.72 -17.96
N MET A 52 2.20 -12.12 -17.06
CA MET A 52 1.13 -12.79 -16.32
C MET A 52 -0.23 -12.32 -16.87
N PRO A 53 -1.04 -13.20 -17.48
CA PRO A 53 -2.33 -12.82 -18.03
C PRO A 53 -3.38 -12.60 -16.93
N PHE A 54 -4.31 -11.68 -17.16
CA PHE A 54 -5.49 -11.50 -16.32
C PHE A 54 -6.66 -10.94 -17.14
N ASP A 55 -7.88 -11.09 -16.61
CA ASP A 55 -9.11 -10.57 -17.19
C ASP A 55 -9.32 -9.11 -16.78
N GLY A 56 -9.00 -8.17 -17.66
CA GLY A 56 -9.19 -6.74 -17.41
C GLY A 56 -10.65 -6.29 -17.34
N SER A 57 -11.60 -7.09 -17.83
CA SER A 57 -13.03 -6.76 -17.71
C SER A 57 -13.57 -6.95 -16.30
N SER A 58 -12.86 -7.72 -15.48
CA SER A 58 -13.17 -7.90 -14.06
C SER A 58 -12.61 -6.81 -13.16
N VAL A 59 -11.81 -5.87 -13.71
CA VAL A 59 -11.25 -4.72 -13.00
C VAL A 59 -12.01 -3.46 -13.40
N GLU A 60 -12.53 -2.75 -12.40
CA GLU A 60 -13.36 -1.58 -12.63
C GLU A 60 -12.63 -0.48 -13.42
N GLY A 61 -13.26 -0.03 -14.51
CA GLY A 61 -12.73 1.04 -15.36
C GLY A 61 -11.64 0.62 -16.35
N PHE A 62 -11.28 -0.67 -16.43
CA PHE A 62 -10.26 -1.14 -17.38
C PHE A 62 -10.85 -1.43 -18.76
N GLN A 63 -11.28 -2.64 -19.04
CA GLN A 63 -11.65 -3.08 -20.39
C GLN A 63 -13.09 -3.58 -20.46
N ALA A 64 -13.63 -3.59 -21.69
CA ALA A 64 -14.87 -4.28 -21.97
C ALA A 64 -14.62 -5.78 -22.18
N ILE A 65 -15.67 -6.59 -22.00
CA ILE A 65 -15.57 -8.06 -22.07
C ILE A 65 -15.05 -8.61 -23.42
N ASN A 66 -15.22 -7.86 -24.48
CA ASN A 66 -14.74 -8.24 -25.83
C ASN A 66 -13.24 -7.95 -26.04
N GLU A 67 -12.59 -7.26 -25.10
CA GLU A 67 -11.16 -6.90 -25.12
C GLU A 67 -10.55 -7.14 -23.75
N SER A 68 -10.97 -8.22 -23.08
CA SER A 68 -10.69 -8.45 -21.66
C SER A 68 -9.26 -8.88 -21.37
N ASP A 69 -8.60 -9.51 -22.31
CA ASP A 69 -7.26 -10.05 -22.10
C ASP A 69 -6.22 -8.93 -21.90
N MET A 70 -5.57 -8.95 -20.76
CA MET A 70 -4.51 -8.00 -20.36
C MET A 70 -3.28 -8.76 -19.89
N LYS A 71 -2.13 -8.09 -19.92
CA LYS A 71 -0.84 -8.68 -19.53
C LYS A 71 -0.15 -7.83 -18.47
N LEU A 72 0.40 -8.50 -17.45
CA LEU A 72 1.18 -7.91 -16.36
C LEU A 72 2.66 -8.23 -16.56
N VAL A 73 3.51 -7.21 -16.46
CA VAL A 73 4.97 -7.32 -16.55
C VAL A 73 5.60 -6.92 -15.22
N PRO A 74 6.48 -7.74 -14.62
CA PRO A 74 7.00 -7.50 -13.29
C PRO A 74 8.02 -6.34 -13.25
N ASP A 75 7.92 -5.52 -12.20
CA ASP A 75 8.97 -4.60 -11.80
C ASP A 75 9.66 -5.16 -10.54
N VAL A 76 10.69 -5.96 -10.74
CA VAL A 76 11.39 -6.63 -9.63
C VAL A 76 12.14 -5.67 -8.71
N SER A 77 12.38 -4.42 -9.12
CA SER A 77 12.97 -3.40 -8.25
C SER A 77 12.08 -3.07 -7.06
N THR A 78 10.78 -3.37 -7.17
CA THR A 78 9.75 -3.16 -6.14
C THR A 78 9.60 -4.32 -5.18
N ALA A 79 10.31 -5.42 -5.42
CA ALA A 79 10.09 -6.68 -4.70
C ALA A 79 10.49 -6.59 -3.22
N PHE A 80 9.61 -7.09 -2.36
CA PHE A 80 9.90 -7.28 -0.93
C PHE A 80 9.25 -8.56 -0.41
N ILE A 81 9.79 -9.10 0.69
CA ILE A 81 9.18 -10.25 1.37
C ILE A 81 8.11 -9.73 2.32
N ASP A 82 6.86 -10.18 2.13
CA ASP A 82 5.73 -9.78 2.97
C ASP A 82 5.95 -10.26 4.43
N PRO A 83 6.05 -9.35 5.40
CA PRO A 83 6.33 -9.70 6.79
C PRO A 83 5.14 -10.33 7.52
N PHE A 84 3.93 -10.29 6.94
CA PHE A 84 2.70 -10.73 7.59
C PHE A 84 2.17 -12.08 7.10
N ARG A 85 2.76 -12.62 6.03
CA ARG A 85 2.25 -13.87 5.45
C ARG A 85 2.78 -15.10 6.20
N LYS A 86 1.90 -16.09 6.41
CA LYS A 86 2.26 -17.37 7.01
C LYS A 86 3.26 -18.13 6.14
N HIS A 87 3.03 -18.17 4.84
CA HIS A 87 3.94 -18.72 3.85
C HIS A 87 4.81 -17.60 3.29
N LYS A 88 6.10 -17.83 3.15
CA LYS A 88 7.01 -16.83 2.60
C LYS A 88 6.58 -16.43 1.20
N THR A 89 6.16 -15.19 1.07
CA THR A 89 5.62 -14.60 -0.15
C THR A 89 6.47 -13.39 -0.55
N LEU A 90 6.86 -13.35 -1.82
CA LEU A 90 7.47 -12.18 -2.44
C LEU A 90 6.38 -11.32 -3.06
N ASP A 91 6.23 -10.10 -2.60
CA ASP A 91 5.35 -9.13 -3.22
C ASP A 91 6.11 -8.38 -4.31
N VAL A 92 5.52 -8.28 -5.49
CA VAL A 92 6.10 -7.59 -6.64
C VAL A 92 5.02 -6.74 -7.29
N ALA A 93 5.33 -5.46 -7.56
CA ALA A 93 4.46 -4.62 -8.36
C ALA A 93 4.66 -4.92 -9.84
N PHE A 94 3.56 -4.90 -10.59
CA PHE A 94 3.53 -5.15 -12.02
C PHE A 94 2.98 -3.93 -12.74
N SER A 95 3.46 -3.71 -13.94
CA SER A 95 2.90 -2.77 -14.89
C SER A 95 2.00 -3.50 -15.87
N ILE A 96 0.93 -2.82 -16.30
CA ILE A 96 -0.05 -3.38 -17.23
C ILE A 96 0.32 -2.97 -18.65
N VAL A 97 0.29 -3.93 -19.56
CA VAL A 97 0.55 -3.72 -20.99
C VAL A 97 -0.53 -4.38 -21.85
N ASP A 98 -0.68 -3.89 -23.05
CA ASP A 98 -1.52 -4.52 -24.08
C ASP A 98 -0.89 -5.87 -24.50
N PRO A 99 -1.65 -6.96 -24.51
CA PRO A 99 -1.10 -8.30 -24.76
C PRO A 99 -0.62 -8.52 -26.21
N LEU A 100 -1.08 -7.71 -27.17
CA LEU A 100 -0.72 -7.85 -28.59
C LEU A 100 0.43 -6.96 -29.01
N THR A 101 0.52 -5.76 -28.42
CA THR A 101 1.49 -4.74 -28.84
C THR A 101 2.60 -4.53 -27.84
N ASP A 102 2.48 -5.01 -26.60
CA ASP A 102 3.34 -4.71 -25.45
C ASP A 102 3.40 -3.21 -25.08
N GLU A 103 2.49 -2.41 -25.64
CA GLU A 103 2.40 -0.99 -25.30
C GLU A 103 1.89 -0.77 -23.87
N PRO A 104 2.39 0.24 -23.16
CA PRO A 104 1.95 0.58 -21.84
C PRO A 104 0.44 0.89 -21.80
N TYR A 105 -0.30 0.24 -20.91
CA TYR A 105 -1.73 0.48 -20.77
C TYR A 105 -2.00 1.89 -20.21
N SER A 106 -2.82 2.65 -20.92
CA SER A 106 -3.03 4.08 -20.65
C SER A 106 -3.74 4.38 -19.32
N ARG A 107 -4.48 3.41 -18.76
CA ARG A 107 -5.23 3.54 -17.51
C ARG A 107 -4.51 2.91 -16.32
N ASP A 108 -3.28 2.42 -16.49
CA ASP A 108 -2.43 1.98 -15.40
C ASP A 108 -1.80 3.19 -14.70
N PRO A 109 -2.12 3.47 -13.41
CA PRO A 109 -1.55 4.61 -12.69
C PRO A 109 -0.02 4.60 -12.62
N ARG A 110 0.61 3.44 -12.56
CA ARG A 110 2.08 3.32 -12.58
C ARG A 110 2.67 3.75 -13.93
N GLN A 111 2.02 3.37 -15.03
CA GLN A 111 2.43 3.82 -16.37
C GLN A 111 2.22 5.33 -16.55
N VAL A 112 1.18 5.90 -15.94
CA VAL A 112 0.96 7.37 -15.94
C VAL A 112 2.08 8.08 -15.18
N ALA A 113 2.49 7.57 -14.02
CA ALA A 113 3.62 8.10 -13.26
C ALA A 113 4.93 8.04 -14.06
N GLY A 114 5.22 6.90 -14.70
CA GLY A 114 6.39 6.74 -15.58
C GLY A 114 6.38 7.71 -16.76
N LYS A 115 5.24 7.94 -17.40
CA LYS A 115 5.08 8.94 -18.47
C LYS A 115 5.37 10.36 -17.96
N ALA A 116 4.92 10.70 -16.75
CA ALA A 116 5.18 12.02 -16.17
C ALA A 116 6.68 12.26 -15.95
N GLU A 117 7.41 11.27 -15.41
CA GLU A 117 8.86 11.35 -15.23
C GLU A 117 9.59 11.43 -16.57
N ALA A 118 9.19 10.63 -17.57
CA ALA A 118 9.77 10.68 -18.91
C ALA A 118 9.51 12.04 -19.59
N TYR A 119 8.31 12.60 -19.43
CA TYR A 119 7.98 13.93 -19.94
C TYR A 119 8.85 15.00 -19.31
N LEU A 120 9.01 15.00 -17.98
CA LEU A 120 9.89 15.95 -17.28
C LEU A 120 11.30 15.94 -17.90
N LYS A 121 11.90 14.78 -18.06
CA LYS A 121 13.23 14.63 -18.70
C LYS A 121 13.26 15.18 -20.12
N SER A 122 12.22 14.95 -20.91
CA SER A 122 12.14 15.40 -22.30
C SER A 122 12.08 16.92 -22.44
N THR A 123 11.60 17.64 -21.42
CA THR A 123 11.51 19.12 -21.43
C THR A 123 12.87 19.79 -21.28
N GLY A 124 13.89 19.08 -20.76
CA GLY A 124 15.19 19.64 -20.41
C GLY A 124 15.20 20.60 -19.21
N ILE A 125 14.05 20.74 -18.51
CA ILE A 125 13.93 21.59 -17.31
C ILE A 125 14.55 20.88 -16.10
N ALA A 126 14.27 19.58 -15.94
CA ALA A 126 14.82 18.74 -14.89
C ALA A 126 14.84 17.27 -15.34
N ASP A 127 15.68 16.48 -14.72
CA ASP A 127 15.76 15.01 -14.91
C ASP A 127 15.13 14.23 -13.76
N THR A 128 14.87 14.90 -12.64
CA THR A 128 14.34 14.29 -11.42
C THR A 128 13.33 15.22 -10.76
N ALA A 129 12.24 14.65 -10.25
CA ALA A 129 11.31 15.31 -9.34
C ALA A 129 11.19 14.48 -8.04
N SER A 130 11.32 15.16 -6.91
CA SER A 130 11.19 14.55 -5.59
C SER A 130 9.85 14.89 -4.97
N PHE A 131 9.21 13.88 -4.39
CA PHE A 131 7.93 13.99 -3.68
C PHE A 131 8.14 13.53 -2.25
N ALA A 132 7.50 14.21 -1.29
CA ALA A 132 7.54 13.87 0.13
C ALA A 132 6.10 13.62 0.62
N PRO A 133 5.67 12.37 0.78
CA PRO A 133 4.33 12.06 1.25
C PRO A 133 4.25 12.17 2.77
N GLU A 134 3.10 12.60 3.26
CA GLU A 134 2.70 12.59 4.65
C GLU A 134 1.50 11.66 4.78
N ALA A 135 1.76 10.43 5.25
CA ALA A 135 0.70 9.44 5.39
C ALA A 135 -0.04 9.65 6.71
N GLU A 136 -1.19 10.30 6.65
CA GLU A 136 -2.11 10.44 7.76
C GLU A 136 -3.23 9.41 7.69
N PHE A 137 -3.57 8.80 8.81
CA PHE A 137 -4.60 7.78 8.90
C PHE A 137 -5.26 7.76 10.27
N PHE A 138 -6.43 7.12 10.36
CA PHE A 138 -7.15 6.93 11.61
C PHE A 138 -7.16 5.45 12.01
N ILE A 139 -6.99 5.20 13.29
CA ILE A 139 -7.20 3.90 13.93
C ILE A 139 -8.51 3.98 14.70
N PHE A 140 -9.47 3.15 14.31
CA PHE A 140 -10.75 3.05 14.97
C PHE A 140 -10.95 1.66 15.60
N ASP A 141 -11.53 1.62 16.78
CA ASP A 141 -11.92 0.36 17.42
C ASP A 141 -13.21 -0.19 16.80
N LYS A 142 -14.05 0.72 16.25
CA LYS A 142 -15.30 0.32 15.62
C LYS A 142 -15.68 1.25 14.48
N VAL A 143 -16.09 0.67 13.36
CA VAL A 143 -16.66 1.39 12.22
C VAL A 143 -17.96 0.72 11.79
N ARG A 144 -19.02 1.50 11.69
CA ARG A 144 -20.32 1.08 11.16
C ARG A 144 -20.82 2.11 10.17
N PHE A 145 -21.37 1.67 9.07
CA PHE A 145 -22.01 2.56 8.10
C PHE A 145 -23.14 1.85 7.35
N GLU A 146 -24.05 2.63 6.86
CA GLU A 146 -25.10 2.19 5.93
C GLU A 146 -25.30 3.29 4.89
N ASN A 147 -25.46 2.90 3.65
CA ASN A 147 -25.87 3.80 2.57
C ASN A 147 -26.85 3.06 1.66
N SER A 148 -28.13 3.24 1.95
CA SER A 148 -29.23 2.62 1.23
C SER A 148 -30.24 3.68 0.77
N MET A 149 -31.26 3.27 0.00
CA MET A 149 -32.28 4.19 -0.51
C MET A 149 -33.08 4.93 0.57
N GLN A 150 -33.23 4.32 1.75
CA GLN A 150 -34.04 4.87 2.85
C GLN A 150 -33.22 5.36 4.04
N ARG A 151 -31.90 5.07 4.09
CA ARG A 151 -31.08 5.41 5.24
C ARG A 151 -29.64 5.63 4.84
N SER A 152 -29.00 6.63 5.46
CA SER A 152 -27.55 6.83 5.37
C SER A 152 -27.03 7.26 6.73
N PHE A 153 -25.99 6.58 7.22
CA PHE A 153 -25.27 6.98 8.44
C PHE A 153 -23.85 6.44 8.41
N TYR A 154 -22.98 7.06 9.20
CA TYR A 154 -21.73 6.47 9.67
C TYR A 154 -21.60 6.64 11.17
N GLU A 155 -20.91 5.71 11.80
CA GLU A 155 -20.59 5.71 13.23
C GLU A 155 -19.17 5.15 13.36
N VAL A 156 -18.30 5.90 14.02
CA VAL A 156 -16.94 5.48 14.33
C VAL A 156 -16.71 5.58 15.81
N ASP A 157 -15.98 4.66 16.39
CA ASP A 157 -15.58 4.70 17.78
C ASP A 157 -14.07 4.48 17.92
N SER A 158 -13.50 5.09 18.94
CA SER A 158 -12.11 4.96 19.32
C SER A 158 -11.99 5.11 20.82
N ILE A 159 -11.19 4.26 21.43
CA ILE A 159 -10.87 4.32 22.87
C ILE A 159 -10.33 5.71 23.29
N GLU A 160 -9.75 6.49 22.38
CA GLU A 160 -9.31 7.86 22.64
C GLU A 160 -10.42 8.92 22.48
N ALA A 161 -11.57 8.55 21.96
CA ALA A 161 -12.59 9.52 21.58
C ALA A 161 -13.31 10.15 22.77
N PRO A 162 -13.59 11.46 22.75
CA PRO A 162 -14.37 12.12 23.79
C PRO A 162 -15.79 11.59 23.94
N TRP A 163 -16.35 11.03 22.86
CA TRP A 163 -17.68 10.39 22.87
C TRP A 163 -17.67 8.97 23.41
N ASN A 164 -16.51 8.29 23.43
CA ASN A 164 -16.32 7.00 24.05
C ASN A 164 -16.12 7.18 25.56
N SER A 165 -17.18 7.50 26.27
CA SER A 165 -17.19 7.71 27.71
C SER A 165 -18.40 7.00 28.35
N GLY A 166 -18.28 6.58 29.61
CA GLY A 166 -19.32 5.82 30.28
C GLY A 166 -19.35 4.32 29.94
N ILE A 167 -18.32 3.85 29.25
CA ILE A 167 -18.06 2.44 28.98
C ILE A 167 -16.86 2.03 29.83
N ASP A 168 -17.00 1.03 30.67
CA ASP A 168 -15.92 0.59 31.57
C ASP A 168 -14.96 -0.40 30.87
N THR A 169 -15.47 -1.12 29.89
CA THR A 169 -14.75 -2.21 29.20
C THR A 169 -15.10 -2.18 27.72
N GLU A 170 -14.10 -2.33 26.87
CA GLU A 170 -14.25 -2.46 25.42
C GLU A 170 -14.86 -3.82 25.02
N ASP A 171 -15.28 -3.97 23.76
CA ASP A 171 -15.92 -5.19 23.24
C ASP A 171 -15.01 -6.44 23.37
N ASP A 172 -13.71 -6.29 23.38
CA ASP A 172 -12.72 -7.37 23.56
C ASP A 172 -12.42 -7.71 25.03
N GLY A 173 -13.05 -7.00 25.98
CA GLY A 173 -12.87 -7.19 27.41
C GLY A 173 -11.73 -6.38 28.05
N THR A 174 -11.03 -5.55 27.27
CA THR A 174 -9.98 -4.67 27.82
C THR A 174 -10.58 -3.48 28.57
N PRO A 175 -9.91 -2.96 29.62
CA PRO A 175 -10.38 -1.76 30.34
C PRO A 175 -10.33 -0.52 29.43
N ASN A 176 -11.39 0.27 29.41
CA ASN A 176 -11.47 1.54 28.68
C ASN A 176 -10.78 2.68 29.49
N ILE A 177 -9.47 2.68 29.54
CA ILE A 177 -8.67 3.59 30.36
C ILE A 177 -7.83 4.60 29.56
N ALA A 178 -7.94 4.61 28.22
CA ALA A 178 -7.21 5.55 27.38
C ALA A 178 -7.63 7.01 27.67
N PHE A 179 -6.68 7.93 27.53
CA PHE A 179 -6.95 9.35 27.64
C PHE A 179 -7.87 9.79 26.49
N LYS A 180 -8.93 10.53 26.80
CA LYS A 180 -9.90 11.02 25.81
C LYS A 180 -9.40 12.33 25.18
N ASN A 181 -8.81 12.24 24.01
CA ASN A 181 -8.31 13.37 23.27
C ASN A 181 -9.44 14.30 22.82
N ARG A 182 -9.30 15.60 23.11
CA ARG A 182 -10.22 16.61 22.58
C ARG A 182 -9.93 16.89 21.11
N VAL A 183 -10.94 17.25 20.34
CA VAL A 183 -10.81 17.67 18.94
C VAL A 183 -9.73 18.74 18.79
N LYS A 184 -8.82 18.57 17.84
CA LYS A 184 -7.67 19.44 17.56
C LYS A 184 -6.66 19.54 18.74
N LYS A 185 -6.55 18.52 19.59
CA LYS A 185 -5.63 18.49 20.72
C LYS A 185 -4.78 17.21 20.80
N GLY A 186 -4.68 16.46 19.71
CA GLY A 186 -3.93 15.20 19.64
C GLY A 186 -2.50 15.33 19.17
N TYR A 187 -1.96 16.53 18.93
CA TYR A 187 -0.64 16.70 18.33
C TYR A 187 0.49 16.48 19.34
N PHE A 188 1.33 15.48 19.06
CA PHE A 188 2.56 15.15 19.79
C PHE A 188 2.41 14.87 21.30
N PRO A 189 1.36 14.20 21.77
CA PRO A 189 1.32 13.81 23.18
C PRO A 189 2.39 12.74 23.45
N VAL A 190 2.73 12.61 24.72
CA VAL A 190 3.58 11.49 25.20
C VAL A 190 2.72 10.41 25.86
N PRO A 191 3.14 9.15 25.92
CA PRO A 191 2.48 8.13 26.72
C PRO A 191 2.32 8.58 28.19
N PRO A 192 1.20 8.27 28.88
CA PRO A 192 0.11 7.40 28.46
C PRO A 192 -1.02 8.13 27.69
N ILE A 193 -0.88 9.43 27.37
CA ILE A 193 -1.87 10.15 26.55
C ILE A 193 -1.87 9.58 25.14
N ASP A 194 -0.69 9.39 24.54
CA ASP A 194 -0.52 8.59 23.34
C ASP A 194 -0.46 7.11 23.72
N HIS A 195 -1.53 6.38 23.55
CA HIS A 195 -1.57 4.96 23.82
C HIS A 195 -1.32 4.10 22.57
N THR A 196 -1.14 4.72 21.40
CA THR A 196 -0.93 4.05 20.12
C THR A 196 0.54 4.01 19.69
N GLN A 197 1.47 4.48 20.51
CA GLN A 197 2.89 4.55 20.16
C GLN A 197 3.46 3.18 19.75
N ASP A 198 3.26 2.15 20.57
CA ASP A 198 3.78 0.80 20.28
C ASP A 198 3.25 0.25 18.95
N LEU A 199 1.97 0.50 18.66
CA LEU A 199 1.35 0.09 17.39
C LEU A 199 2.01 0.81 16.19
N ARG A 200 2.26 2.13 16.30
CA ARG A 200 2.98 2.86 15.24
C ARG A 200 4.42 2.38 15.10
N ASP A 201 5.10 2.08 16.20
CA ASP A 201 6.47 1.58 16.18
C ASP A 201 6.54 0.22 15.48
N ASP A 202 5.55 -0.67 15.70
CA ASP A 202 5.41 -1.92 14.95
C ASP A 202 5.14 -1.69 13.46
N MET A 203 4.29 -0.73 13.10
CA MET A 203 4.07 -0.32 11.71
C MET A 203 5.37 0.16 11.07
N VAL A 204 6.08 1.09 11.70
CA VAL A 204 7.37 1.63 11.23
C VAL A 204 8.40 0.52 11.04
N ALA A 205 8.54 -0.38 12.00
CA ALA A 205 9.47 -1.51 11.92
C ALA A 205 9.17 -2.43 10.72
N ASN A 206 7.90 -2.66 10.40
CA ASN A 206 7.52 -3.47 9.25
C ASN A 206 7.68 -2.71 7.92
N LEU A 207 7.34 -1.42 7.86
CA LEU A 207 7.57 -0.58 6.70
C LEU A 207 9.06 -0.50 6.33
N GLN A 208 9.96 -0.43 7.34
CA GLN A 208 11.40 -0.49 7.10
C GLN A 208 11.86 -1.84 6.52
N LYS A 209 11.26 -2.95 6.95
CA LYS A 209 11.58 -4.29 6.39
C LYS A 209 11.23 -4.39 4.90
N VAL A 210 10.17 -3.73 4.47
CA VAL A 210 9.77 -3.69 3.04
C VAL A 210 10.50 -2.62 2.23
N GLY A 211 11.48 -1.91 2.83
CA GLY A 211 12.41 -1.04 2.11
C GLY A 211 12.05 0.44 2.15
N LEU A 212 11.02 0.86 2.87
CA LEU A 212 10.69 2.28 3.02
C LEU A 212 11.64 2.97 4.00
N ILE A 213 12.03 4.20 3.69
CA ILE A 213 12.84 5.03 4.56
C ILE A 213 11.91 5.95 5.33
N LEU A 214 11.76 5.68 6.62
CA LEU A 214 10.87 6.42 7.52
C LEU A 214 11.66 7.54 8.21
N GLU A 215 11.03 8.69 8.45
CA GLU A 215 11.66 9.83 9.13
C GLU A 215 11.12 10.05 10.54
N ARG A 216 9.81 9.94 10.71
CA ARG A 216 9.14 10.06 12.02
C ARG A 216 7.76 9.41 11.99
N SER A 217 7.22 9.17 13.18
CA SER A 217 5.82 8.82 13.39
C SER A 217 5.30 9.49 14.65
N HIS A 218 4.04 9.87 14.68
CA HIS A 218 3.43 10.52 15.81
C HIS A 218 1.90 10.44 15.76
N HIS A 219 1.29 10.73 16.90
CA HIS A 219 -0.14 11.00 16.99
C HIS A 219 -0.42 12.37 16.38
N GLU A 220 -1.48 12.48 15.57
CA GLU A 220 -1.78 13.67 14.79
C GLU A 220 -2.91 14.53 15.39
N VAL A 221 -3.04 15.77 14.87
CA VAL A 221 -3.73 16.89 15.51
C VAL A 221 -5.24 16.76 15.59
N ALA A 222 -5.91 16.06 14.69
CA ALA A 222 -7.37 15.99 14.66
C ALA A 222 -7.96 15.38 15.95
N GLY A 223 -7.22 14.52 16.61
CA GLY A 223 -7.61 13.90 17.87
C GLY A 223 -7.81 12.39 17.68
N ALA A 224 -8.81 11.85 18.33
CA ALA A 224 -9.05 10.43 18.51
C ALA A 224 -8.62 9.54 17.33
N GLY A 225 -7.59 8.74 17.56
CA GLY A 225 -7.09 7.73 16.63
C GLY A 225 -6.28 8.24 15.43
N GLN A 226 -6.10 9.56 15.24
CA GLN A 226 -5.33 10.05 14.10
C GLN A 226 -3.84 9.88 14.31
N GLN A 227 -3.18 9.30 13.33
CA GLN A 227 -1.76 8.98 13.32
C GLN A 227 -1.12 9.54 12.04
N GLU A 228 0.19 9.78 12.10
CA GLU A 228 1.00 10.15 10.94
C GLU A 228 2.31 9.37 10.92
N ILE A 229 2.72 8.95 9.72
CA ILE A 229 4.02 8.34 9.47
C ILE A 229 4.64 9.06 8.27
N ASN A 230 5.75 9.76 8.48
CA ASN A 230 6.46 10.50 7.46
C ASN A 230 7.53 9.62 6.78
N TYR A 231 7.54 9.66 5.46
CA TYR A 231 8.52 8.98 4.62
C TYR A 231 9.51 9.98 4.05
N ARG A 232 10.74 9.51 3.83
CA ARG A 232 11.71 10.29 3.08
C ARG A 232 11.24 10.51 1.66
N PHE A 233 11.46 11.71 1.14
CA PHE A 233 11.19 12.03 -0.26
C PHE A 233 11.88 11.06 -1.23
N ASN A 234 11.24 10.77 -2.35
CA ASN A 234 11.75 9.92 -3.41
C ASN A 234 11.11 10.30 -4.76
N SER A 235 11.43 9.57 -5.84
CA SER A 235 10.79 9.74 -7.14
C SER A 235 9.31 9.38 -7.09
N LEU A 236 8.53 9.86 -8.07
CA LEU A 236 7.11 9.58 -8.18
C LEU A 236 6.83 8.08 -8.30
N GLN A 237 7.59 7.38 -9.15
CA GLN A 237 7.43 5.93 -9.33
C GLN A 237 7.73 5.15 -8.06
N HIS A 238 8.78 5.52 -7.33
CA HIS A 238 9.10 4.84 -6.06
C HIS A 238 8.01 5.03 -5.02
N LEU A 239 7.47 6.23 -4.90
CA LEU A 239 6.39 6.53 -3.95
C LEU A 239 5.04 5.93 -4.36
N SER A 240 4.84 5.61 -5.64
CA SER A 240 3.65 4.90 -6.10
C SER A 240 3.52 3.48 -5.54
N LEU A 241 4.55 2.97 -4.85
CA LEU A 241 4.54 1.69 -4.12
C LEU A 241 3.92 1.79 -2.72
N ILE A 242 3.67 3.00 -2.22
CA ILE A 242 3.20 3.26 -0.84
C ILE A 242 1.68 2.99 -0.69
N HIS A 243 1.01 2.47 -1.68
CA HIS A 243 -0.36 1.97 -1.55
C HIS A 243 -0.38 0.64 -0.76
N ILE A 244 -0.09 0.75 0.50
CA ILE A 244 -0.12 -0.39 1.42
C ILE A 244 -1.34 -0.27 2.34
#